data_2d74b776c1a587e8f61212cbe26b20af
#
_entry.id   2d74b776c1a587e8f61212cbe26b20af
#
_cell.length_a   1.000
_cell.length_b   1.000
_cell.length_c   1.000
_cell.angle_alpha   90.00
_cell.angle_beta   90.00
_cell.angle_gamma   90.00
#
_symmetry.space_group_name_H-M   'P 1'
#
loop_
_entity.id
_entity.type
_entity.pdbx_description
1 polymer ?
#
loop_
_entity_poly.entity_id
_entity_poly.type
_entity_poly.pdbx_seq_one_letter_code
_entity_poly.pdbx_strand_id
1 'polypeptide(L)'
;MEAFKNKVWLSSPTMHGEELKYMTEAYETNWMSTVGANINEVERITAEKISCKYAVALSAGTAALHLCMKLAGIKPGDKVFCTDMTFDATVNPVVYEGGVPVFIDTEYDTWNMDPIALEKAFEIYPEVKVVVVAHLYGTPGKIDEIRAICQRHDAIIIEDAAESLGASYKGVQTGTFGHYNACLLYTSPS
;
A
#
# COMPACT_ATOMS: atom_id res chain seq x y z
N MET A 1 0.34 29.04 -19.79
CA MET A 1 -0.05 28.59 -18.43
C MET A 1 0.73 29.46 -17.46
N GLU A 2 0.06 30.21 -16.57
CA GLU A 2 0.76 30.98 -15.53
C GLU A 2 1.35 30.04 -14.48
N ALA A 3 2.60 30.29 -14.09
CA ALA A 3 3.22 29.54 -13.01
C ALA A 3 2.57 29.89 -11.66
N PHE A 4 2.46 28.90 -10.78
CA PHE A 4 1.99 29.14 -9.41
C PHE A 4 2.94 30.13 -8.69
N LYS A 5 2.37 31.10 -7.98
CA LYS A 5 3.16 32.08 -7.20
C LYS A 5 3.93 31.43 -6.05
N ASN A 6 3.42 30.35 -5.50
CA ASN A 6 4.04 29.59 -4.43
C ASN A 6 4.32 28.16 -4.89
N LYS A 7 5.38 27.54 -4.33
CA LYS A 7 5.67 26.13 -4.57
C LYS A 7 4.52 25.26 -4.02
N VAL A 8 4.00 24.40 -4.88
CA VAL A 8 3.05 23.36 -4.49
C VAL A 8 3.86 22.10 -4.17
N TRP A 9 3.74 21.61 -2.94
CA TRP A 9 4.39 20.39 -2.49
C TRP A 9 3.48 19.20 -2.79
N LEU A 10 4.06 18.08 -3.19
CA LEU A 10 3.32 16.85 -3.43
C LEU A 10 2.65 16.33 -2.15
N SER A 11 3.42 16.32 -1.06
CA SER A 11 2.96 15.89 0.25
C SER A 11 3.71 16.67 1.33
N SER A 12 2.99 17.24 2.26
CA SER A 12 3.56 17.96 3.40
C SER A 12 2.95 17.40 4.68
N PRO A 13 3.77 17.09 5.70
CA PRO A 13 3.24 16.73 7.00
C PRO A 13 2.39 17.85 7.57
N THR A 14 1.27 17.49 8.18
CA THR A 14 0.36 18.44 8.87
C THR A 14 0.31 18.06 10.34
N MET A 15 0.56 19.04 11.21
CA MET A 15 0.43 18.87 12.66
C MET A 15 -0.96 19.33 13.10
N HIS A 16 -1.60 18.53 13.94
CA HIS A 16 -2.98 18.78 14.40
C HIS A 16 -3.05 19.30 15.85
N GLY A 17 -1.88 19.38 16.52
CA GLY A 17 -1.71 20.02 17.84
C GLY A 17 -1.59 19.07 19.03
N GLU A 18 -1.90 17.79 18.88
CA GLU A 18 -1.79 16.79 19.95
C GLU A 18 -0.47 16.04 19.97
N GLU A 19 0.32 16.12 18.88
CA GLU A 19 1.54 15.33 18.68
C GLU A 19 2.55 15.51 19.83
N LEU A 20 2.78 16.78 20.22
CA LEU A 20 3.73 17.08 21.30
C LEU A 20 3.28 16.47 22.64
N LYS A 21 1.99 16.45 22.92
CA LYS A 21 1.42 15.84 24.13
C LYS A 21 1.74 14.34 24.17
N TYR A 22 1.44 13.60 23.09
CA TYR A 22 1.74 12.17 23.00
C TYR A 22 3.23 11.87 23.05
N MET A 23 4.05 12.69 22.41
CA MET A 23 5.51 12.58 22.48
C MET A 23 6.03 12.80 23.90
N THR A 24 5.54 13.82 24.61
CA THR A 24 5.92 14.13 25.98
C THR A 24 5.49 13.01 26.92
N GLU A 25 4.27 12.52 26.81
CA GLU A 25 3.78 11.40 27.61
C GLU A 25 4.64 10.14 27.39
N ALA A 26 4.96 9.81 26.13
CA ALA A 26 5.82 8.66 25.82
C ALA A 26 7.22 8.82 26.42
N TYR A 27 7.78 10.02 26.41
CA TYR A 27 9.06 10.32 27.02
C TYR A 27 9.02 10.20 28.55
N GLU A 28 8.06 10.81 29.21
CA GLU A 28 7.91 10.82 30.67
C GLU A 28 7.62 9.43 31.24
N THR A 29 6.88 8.62 30.51
CA THR A 29 6.55 7.24 30.89
C THR A 29 7.57 6.20 30.43
N ASN A 30 8.63 6.64 29.74
CA ASN A 30 9.68 5.79 29.16
C ASN A 30 9.16 4.75 28.13
N TRP A 31 8.07 5.04 27.44
CA TRP A 31 7.50 4.20 26.37
C TRP A 31 7.88 4.72 24.97
N MET A 32 9.16 4.85 24.71
CA MET A 32 9.73 5.36 23.45
C MET A 32 10.29 4.26 22.55
N SER A 33 9.88 3.01 22.74
CA SER A 33 10.34 1.86 21.97
C SER A 33 9.22 1.31 21.07
N THR A 34 9.44 0.12 20.55
CA THR A 34 8.51 -0.60 19.64
C THR A 34 7.29 -1.20 20.33
N VAL A 35 7.17 -1.04 21.64
CA VAL A 35 6.05 -1.53 22.46
C VAL A 35 5.54 -0.37 23.30
N GLY A 36 4.24 -0.27 23.47
CA GLY A 36 3.63 0.75 24.31
C GLY A 36 2.17 1.05 23.97
N ALA A 37 1.51 1.81 24.84
CA ALA A 37 0.08 2.12 24.71
C ALA A 37 -0.25 2.82 23.39
N ASN A 38 0.59 3.75 22.95
CA ASN A 38 0.36 4.52 21.74
C ASN A 38 0.39 3.62 20.49
N ILE A 39 1.32 2.67 20.40
CA ILE A 39 1.41 1.73 19.27
C ILE A 39 0.18 0.82 19.25
N ASN A 40 -0.16 0.23 20.41
CA ASN A 40 -1.33 -0.63 20.52
C ASN A 40 -2.63 0.10 20.14
N GLU A 41 -2.74 1.38 20.52
CA GLU A 41 -3.92 2.19 20.17
C GLU A 41 -3.96 2.56 18.69
N VAL A 42 -2.83 2.86 18.05
CA VAL A 42 -2.74 3.09 16.60
C VAL A 42 -3.18 1.83 15.85
N GLU A 43 -2.70 0.65 16.22
CA GLU A 43 -3.09 -0.62 15.59
C GLU A 43 -4.60 -0.88 15.76
N ARG A 44 -5.12 -0.68 16.98
CA ARG A 44 -6.55 -0.86 17.27
C ARG A 44 -7.42 0.10 16.46
N ILE A 45 -7.11 1.41 16.51
CA ILE A 45 -7.88 2.43 15.79
C ILE A 45 -7.81 2.22 14.29
N THR A 46 -6.63 1.89 13.76
CA THR A 46 -6.47 1.62 12.33
C THR A 46 -7.35 0.44 11.91
N ALA A 47 -7.28 -0.68 12.62
CA ALA A 47 -8.12 -1.84 12.33
C ALA A 47 -9.62 -1.51 12.35
N GLU A 48 -10.05 -0.72 13.33
CA GLU A 48 -11.44 -0.28 13.45
C GLU A 48 -11.85 0.66 12.31
N LYS A 49 -11.04 1.68 12.03
CA LYS A 49 -11.33 2.72 11.01
C LYS A 49 -11.45 2.17 9.60
N ILE A 50 -10.56 1.27 9.24
CA ILE A 50 -10.57 0.65 7.90
C ILE A 50 -11.34 -0.66 7.85
N SER A 51 -11.95 -1.08 8.98
CA SER A 51 -12.75 -2.31 9.09
C SER A 51 -11.97 -3.57 8.69
N CYS A 52 -10.70 -3.65 9.07
CA CYS A 52 -9.89 -4.85 8.90
C CYS A 52 -9.76 -5.63 10.22
N LYS A 53 -9.38 -6.91 10.12
CA LYS A 53 -9.28 -7.79 11.30
C LYS A 53 -8.08 -7.45 12.18
N TYR A 54 -6.97 -7.10 11.57
CA TYR A 54 -5.71 -6.80 12.25
C TYR A 54 -4.98 -5.66 11.54
N ALA A 55 -4.33 -4.82 12.31
CA ALA A 55 -3.34 -3.85 11.85
C ALA A 55 -2.06 -4.02 12.67
N VAL A 56 -0.92 -3.82 12.04
CA VAL A 56 0.41 -3.93 12.68
C VAL A 56 1.22 -2.71 12.30
N ALA A 57 1.70 -1.98 13.31
CA ALA A 57 2.55 -0.82 13.11
C ALA A 57 3.99 -1.24 12.81
N LEU A 58 4.55 -0.71 11.74
CA LEU A 58 5.92 -0.93 11.31
C LEU A 58 6.65 0.41 11.13
N SER A 59 7.96 0.37 11.03
CA SER A 59 8.80 1.57 10.95
C SER A 59 8.70 2.33 9.62
N ALA A 60 8.27 1.66 8.54
CA ALA A 60 8.17 2.24 7.20
C ALA A 60 7.25 1.42 6.31
N GLY A 61 6.65 2.07 5.30
CA GLY A 61 5.84 1.39 4.27
C GLY A 61 6.62 0.33 3.50
N THR A 62 7.89 0.59 3.18
CA THR A 62 8.77 -0.42 2.55
C THR A 62 8.90 -1.67 3.41
N ALA A 63 9.01 -1.53 4.74
CA ALA A 63 9.07 -2.66 5.65
C ALA A 63 7.73 -3.43 5.68
N ALA A 64 6.60 -2.71 5.62
CA ALA A 64 5.28 -3.32 5.54
C ALA A 64 5.10 -4.12 4.25
N LEU A 65 5.43 -3.53 3.10
CA LEU A 65 5.39 -4.21 1.80
C LEU A 65 6.32 -5.43 1.77
N HIS A 66 7.53 -5.31 2.32
CA HIS A 66 8.46 -6.43 2.41
C HIS A 66 7.89 -7.59 3.26
N LEU A 67 7.26 -7.27 4.38
CA LEU A 67 6.57 -8.28 5.19
C LEU A 67 5.42 -8.94 4.41
N CYS A 68 4.64 -8.17 3.65
CA CYS A 68 3.59 -8.70 2.78
C CYS A 68 4.15 -9.68 1.73
N MET A 69 5.30 -9.37 1.10
CA MET A 69 5.97 -10.26 0.15
C MET A 69 6.39 -11.59 0.80
N LYS A 70 6.96 -11.51 2.02
CA LYS A 70 7.32 -12.70 2.79
C LYS A 70 6.11 -13.56 3.15
N LEU A 71 5.02 -12.94 3.57
CA LEU A 71 3.77 -13.63 3.91
C LEU A 71 3.10 -14.24 2.67
N ALA A 72 3.22 -13.60 1.50
CA ALA A 72 2.79 -14.15 0.22
C ALA A 72 3.65 -15.32 -0.26
N GLY A 73 4.79 -15.55 0.38
CA GLY A 73 5.65 -16.72 0.13
C GLY A 73 6.53 -16.61 -1.11
N ILE A 74 6.86 -15.39 -1.53
CA ILE A 74 7.75 -15.14 -2.68
C ILE A 74 9.12 -15.77 -2.42
N LYS A 75 9.67 -16.41 -3.44
CA LYS A 75 10.97 -17.09 -3.45
C LYS A 75 11.84 -16.55 -4.58
N PRO A 76 13.16 -16.75 -4.49
CA PRO A 76 14.07 -16.40 -5.57
C PRO A 76 13.64 -17.02 -6.91
N GLY A 77 13.52 -16.16 -7.93
CA GLY A 77 13.09 -16.52 -9.28
C GLY A 77 11.58 -16.45 -9.53
N ASP A 78 10.75 -16.32 -8.51
CA ASP A 78 9.31 -16.13 -8.69
C ASP A 78 9.03 -14.81 -9.38
N LYS A 79 8.19 -14.83 -10.42
CA LYS A 79 7.69 -13.61 -11.03
C LYS A 79 6.53 -13.04 -10.23
N VAL A 80 6.50 -11.71 -10.10
CA VAL A 80 5.46 -10.95 -9.41
C VAL A 80 4.98 -9.84 -10.32
N PHE A 81 3.68 -9.74 -10.56
CA PHE A 81 3.11 -8.62 -11.30
C PHE A 81 3.05 -7.38 -10.42
N CYS A 82 3.62 -6.29 -10.91
CA CYS A 82 3.70 -5.02 -10.20
C CYS A 82 3.16 -3.90 -11.07
N THR A 83 2.44 -2.97 -10.47
CA THR A 83 2.13 -1.71 -11.16
C THR A 83 3.43 -0.99 -11.54
N ASP A 84 3.48 -0.37 -12.71
CA ASP A 84 4.68 0.33 -13.21
C ASP A 84 4.72 1.79 -12.75
N MET A 85 3.58 2.43 -12.61
CA MET A 85 3.49 3.81 -12.12
C MET A 85 3.26 3.83 -10.61
N THR A 86 4.35 3.88 -9.86
CA THR A 86 4.31 3.86 -8.40
C THR A 86 5.63 4.39 -7.81
N PHE A 87 5.65 4.56 -6.49
CA PHE A 87 6.90 4.74 -5.76
C PHE A 87 7.66 3.41 -5.72
N ASP A 88 8.98 3.46 -5.79
CA ASP A 88 9.85 2.27 -5.92
C ASP A 88 9.71 1.27 -4.77
N ALA A 89 9.29 1.73 -3.58
CA ALA A 89 9.03 0.87 -2.42
C ALA A 89 7.95 -0.19 -2.66
N THR A 90 7.06 0.00 -3.64
CA THR A 90 6.06 -1.01 -4.04
C THR A 90 6.72 -2.24 -4.66
N VAL A 91 7.84 -2.05 -5.35
CA VAL A 91 8.49 -3.08 -6.17
C VAL A 91 9.78 -3.62 -5.54
N ASN A 92 10.57 -2.77 -4.91
CA ASN A 92 11.86 -3.15 -4.31
C ASN A 92 11.78 -4.40 -3.41
N PRO A 93 10.74 -4.59 -2.57
CA PRO A 93 10.62 -5.77 -1.73
C PRO A 93 10.52 -7.09 -2.50
N VAL A 94 10.01 -7.08 -3.73
CA VAL A 94 10.03 -8.27 -4.61
C VAL A 94 11.48 -8.69 -4.88
N VAL A 95 12.33 -7.70 -5.21
CA VAL A 95 13.76 -7.94 -5.48
C VAL A 95 14.51 -8.36 -4.22
N TYR A 96 14.12 -7.83 -3.04
CA TYR A 96 14.73 -8.23 -1.77
C TYR A 96 14.52 -9.72 -1.46
N GLU A 97 13.39 -10.30 -1.86
CA GLU A 97 13.13 -11.74 -1.74
C GLU A 97 13.72 -12.55 -2.92
N GLY A 98 14.44 -11.90 -3.83
CA GLY A 98 15.00 -12.55 -5.03
C GLY A 98 13.97 -12.83 -6.12
N GLY A 99 12.77 -12.27 -6.01
CA GLY A 99 11.74 -12.34 -7.04
C GLY A 99 12.07 -11.46 -8.26
N VAL A 100 11.33 -11.66 -9.32
CA VAL A 100 11.46 -10.93 -10.58
C VAL A 100 10.20 -10.10 -10.82
N PRO A 101 10.26 -8.77 -10.68
CA PRO A 101 9.12 -7.93 -10.97
C PRO A 101 8.80 -7.94 -12.47
N VAL A 102 7.54 -8.10 -12.80
CA VAL A 102 6.98 -7.94 -14.15
C VAL A 102 6.01 -6.78 -14.11
N PHE A 103 6.34 -5.71 -14.80
CA PHE A 103 5.58 -4.47 -14.74
C PHE A 103 4.32 -4.56 -15.60
N ILE A 104 3.21 -4.11 -15.05
CA ILE A 104 1.91 -4.01 -15.71
C ILE A 104 1.62 -2.53 -15.92
N ASP A 105 1.36 -2.17 -17.17
CA ASP A 105 1.09 -0.80 -17.59
C ASP A 105 -0.14 -0.20 -16.91
N THR A 106 -0.24 1.12 -16.93
CA THR A 106 -1.37 1.89 -16.39
C THR A 106 -2.47 2.11 -17.42
N GLU A 107 -3.70 2.31 -16.95
CA GLU A 107 -4.82 2.76 -17.77
C GLU A 107 -5.07 4.27 -17.59
N TYR A 108 -5.77 4.89 -18.56
CA TYR A 108 -5.85 6.35 -18.65
C TYR A 108 -6.84 7.02 -17.69
N ASP A 109 -7.79 6.28 -17.10
CA ASP A 109 -8.83 6.89 -16.27
C ASP A 109 -8.31 7.20 -14.85
N THR A 110 -7.58 6.26 -14.26
CA THR A 110 -7.08 6.37 -12.88
C THR A 110 -5.56 6.45 -12.76
N TRP A 111 -4.83 6.19 -13.85
CA TRP A 111 -3.37 6.08 -13.89
C TRP A 111 -2.82 4.97 -12.98
N ASN A 112 -3.64 4.00 -12.67
CA ASN A 112 -3.27 2.79 -11.94
C ASN A 112 -3.25 1.57 -12.88
N MET A 113 -2.89 0.41 -12.35
CA MET A 113 -2.74 -0.84 -13.11
C MET A 113 -3.92 -1.09 -14.08
N ASP A 114 -3.60 -1.32 -15.35
CA ASP A 114 -4.59 -1.68 -16.38
C ASP A 114 -5.03 -3.15 -16.24
N PRO A 115 -6.32 -3.40 -15.98
CA PRO A 115 -6.84 -4.77 -15.92
C PRO A 115 -6.65 -5.55 -17.25
N ILE A 116 -6.69 -4.86 -18.39
CA ILE A 116 -6.50 -5.52 -19.70
C ILE A 116 -5.03 -5.97 -19.84
N ALA A 117 -4.08 -5.12 -19.44
CA ALA A 117 -2.67 -5.48 -19.45
C ALA A 117 -2.38 -6.62 -18.44
N LEU A 118 -3.02 -6.60 -17.27
CA LEU A 118 -2.92 -7.66 -16.26
C LEU A 118 -3.42 -9.02 -16.80
N GLU A 119 -4.57 -9.05 -17.47
CA GLU A 119 -5.09 -10.29 -18.08
C GLU A 119 -4.12 -10.85 -19.11
N LYS A 120 -3.59 -10.00 -20.00
CA LYS A 120 -2.58 -10.41 -20.99
C LYS A 120 -1.28 -10.91 -20.32
N ALA A 121 -0.89 -10.32 -19.21
CA ALA A 121 0.29 -10.78 -18.47
C ALA A 121 0.09 -12.20 -17.92
N PHE A 122 -1.09 -12.55 -17.45
CA PHE A 122 -1.41 -13.91 -17.04
C PHE A 122 -1.45 -14.90 -18.21
N GLU A 123 -1.81 -14.47 -19.41
CA GLU A 123 -1.70 -15.32 -20.62
C GLU A 123 -0.24 -15.67 -20.93
N ILE A 124 0.70 -14.73 -20.67
CA ILE A 124 2.13 -14.90 -20.95
C ILE A 124 2.83 -15.66 -19.79
N TYR A 125 2.42 -15.38 -18.55
CA TYR A 125 3.04 -15.91 -17.32
C TYR A 125 1.97 -16.53 -16.40
N PRO A 126 1.35 -17.65 -16.80
CA PRO A 126 0.27 -18.27 -16.03
C PRO A 126 0.70 -18.82 -14.67
N GLU A 127 2.01 -18.96 -14.44
CA GLU A 127 2.59 -19.40 -13.18
C GLU A 127 2.56 -18.34 -12.08
N VAL A 128 2.35 -17.06 -12.41
CA VAL A 128 2.38 -15.94 -11.43
C VAL A 128 1.24 -16.08 -10.44
N LYS A 129 1.57 -15.92 -9.16
CA LYS A 129 0.62 -16.06 -8.03
C LYS A 129 0.54 -14.84 -7.13
N VAL A 130 1.30 -13.77 -7.41
CA VAL A 130 1.28 -12.56 -6.61
C VAL A 130 1.20 -11.33 -7.53
N VAL A 131 0.27 -10.46 -7.21
CA VAL A 131 0.06 -9.16 -7.89
C VAL A 131 0.15 -8.06 -6.85
N VAL A 132 0.95 -7.04 -7.12
CA VAL A 132 1.12 -5.86 -6.26
C VAL A 132 0.47 -4.66 -6.93
N VAL A 133 -0.54 -4.10 -6.29
CA VAL A 133 -1.34 -2.98 -6.82
C VAL A 133 -1.13 -1.77 -5.93
N ALA A 134 -0.76 -0.63 -6.51
CA ALA A 134 -0.73 0.64 -5.81
C ALA A 134 -1.97 1.48 -6.14
N HIS A 135 -2.34 2.37 -5.21
CA HIS A 135 -3.36 3.41 -5.40
C HIS A 135 -2.68 4.77 -5.40
N LEU A 136 -2.10 5.12 -6.55
CA LEU A 136 -1.23 6.29 -6.69
C LEU A 136 -2.00 7.59 -6.41
N TYR A 137 -1.40 8.45 -5.59
CA TYR A 137 -1.94 9.76 -5.20
C TYR A 137 -3.36 9.71 -4.61
N GLY A 138 -3.73 8.61 -3.97
CA GLY A 138 -5.04 8.44 -3.35
C GLY A 138 -6.16 8.09 -4.31
N THR A 139 -5.87 7.86 -5.59
CA THR A 139 -6.87 7.45 -6.57
C THR A 139 -6.96 5.92 -6.58
N PRO A 140 -8.12 5.32 -6.24
CA PRO A 140 -8.28 3.87 -6.33
C PRO A 140 -8.23 3.40 -7.79
N GLY A 141 -7.48 2.32 -8.06
CA GLY A 141 -7.52 1.64 -9.36
C GLY A 141 -8.86 0.93 -9.62
N LYS A 142 -8.96 0.24 -10.75
CA LYS A 142 -10.13 -0.58 -11.13
C LYS A 142 -10.17 -1.90 -10.33
N ILE A 143 -10.37 -1.77 -9.02
CA ILE A 143 -10.20 -2.83 -8.01
C ILE A 143 -11.05 -4.07 -8.32
N ASP A 144 -12.33 -3.89 -8.70
CA ASP A 144 -13.23 -5.02 -8.97
C ASP A 144 -12.74 -5.88 -10.13
N GLU A 145 -12.27 -5.22 -11.20
CA GLU A 145 -11.73 -5.90 -12.38
C GLU A 145 -10.44 -6.64 -12.05
N ILE A 146 -9.51 -5.98 -11.38
CA ILE A 146 -8.25 -6.58 -10.93
C ILE A 146 -8.50 -7.78 -10.02
N ARG A 147 -9.41 -7.64 -9.03
CA ARG A 147 -9.77 -8.74 -8.14
C ARG A 147 -10.38 -9.93 -8.88
N ALA A 148 -11.29 -9.66 -9.82
CA ALA A 148 -11.90 -10.72 -10.62
C ALA A 148 -10.86 -11.48 -11.46
N ILE A 149 -9.88 -10.78 -12.03
CA ILE A 149 -8.75 -11.39 -12.75
C ILE A 149 -7.91 -12.24 -11.80
N CYS A 150 -7.43 -11.67 -10.70
CA CYS A 150 -6.60 -12.39 -9.73
C CYS A 150 -7.31 -13.64 -9.18
N GLN A 151 -8.62 -13.56 -8.93
CA GLN A 151 -9.41 -14.69 -8.47
C GLN A 151 -9.46 -15.83 -9.50
N ARG A 152 -9.59 -15.52 -10.80
CA ARG A 152 -9.56 -16.55 -11.86
C ARG A 152 -8.22 -17.28 -11.96
N HIS A 153 -7.13 -16.58 -11.64
CA HIS A 153 -5.78 -17.12 -11.71
C HIS A 153 -5.24 -17.62 -10.34
N ASP A 154 -6.09 -17.62 -9.32
CA ASP A 154 -5.71 -18.01 -7.95
C ASP A 154 -4.46 -17.24 -7.47
N ALA A 155 -4.48 -15.92 -7.69
CA ALA A 155 -3.39 -15.03 -7.35
C ALA A 155 -3.69 -14.18 -6.11
N ILE A 156 -2.68 -14.01 -5.26
CA ILE A 156 -2.70 -13.16 -4.08
C ILE A 156 -2.56 -11.70 -4.52
N ILE A 157 -3.34 -10.81 -3.95
CA ILE A 157 -3.20 -9.37 -4.11
C ILE A 157 -2.53 -8.79 -2.87
N ILE A 158 -1.44 -8.05 -3.09
CA ILE A 158 -0.83 -7.14 -2.13
C ILE A 158 -1.22 -5.74 -2.54
N GLU A 159 -1.86 -5.01 -1.64
CA GLU A 159 -2.34 -3.65 -1.90
C GLU A 159 -1.40 -2.64 -1.24
N ASP A 160 -0.77 -1.82 -2.06
CA ASP A 160 -0.03 -0.65 -1.60
C ASP A 160 -0.98 0.55 -1.54
N ALA A 161 -1.48 0.80 -0.35
CA ALA A 161 -2.37 1.89 -0.02
C ALA A 161 -1.63 3.05 0.67
N ALA A 162 -0.31 3.17 0.46
CA ALA A 162 0.53 4.16 1.13
C ALA A 162 0.03 5.60 0.97
N GLU A 163 -0.58 5.91 -0.16
CA GLU A 163 -1.08 7.25 -0.48
C GLU A 163 -2.61 7.36 -0.43
N SER A 164 -3.32 6.31 -0.01
CA SER A 164 -4.78 6.23 -0.16
C SER A 164 -5.54 6.02 1.16
N LEU A 165 -4.92 6.29 2.31
CA LEU A 165 -5.65 6.30 3.58
C LEU A 165 -6.75 7.39 3.54
N GLY A 166 -7.98 7.00 3.83
CA GLY A 166 -9.15 7.88 3.71
C GLY A 166 -9.83 7.83 2.35
N ALA A 167 -9.17 7.31 1.31
CA ALA A 167 -9.81 7.08 0.01
C ALA A 167 -10.71 5.85 0.05
N SER A 168 -11.77 5.85 -0.74
CA SER A 168 -12.69 4.72 -0.82
C SER A 168 -13.03 4.38 -2.27
N TYR A 169 -13.19 3.10 -2.55
CA TYR A 169 -13.71 2.57 -3.79
C TYR A 169 -15.09 1.98 -3.54
N LYS A 170 -16.12 2.55 -4.17
CA LYS A 170 -17.54 2.15 -3.98
C LYS A 170 -17.98 2.07 -2.50
N GLY A 171 -17.50 3.03 -1.70
CA GLY A 171 -17.83 3.12 -0.28
C GLY A 171 -17.02 2.22 0.67
N VAL A 172 -16.07 1.44 0.14
CA VAL A 172 -15.16 0.62 0.94
C VAL A 172 -13.77 1.26 0.95
N GLN A 173 -13.17 1.38 2.13
CA GLN A 173 -11.85 1.99 2.32
C GLN A 173 -10.78 1.21 1.55
N THR A 174 -9.90 1.91 0.82
CA THR A 174 -8.67 1.33 0.25
C THR A 174 -7.74 0.79 1.35
N GLY A 175 -6.89 -0.17 1.01
CA GLY A 175 -6.09 -0.89 2.00
C GLY A 175 -6.84 -2.05 2.66
N THR A 176 -7.96 -2.50 2.05
CA THR A 176 -8.77 -3.63 2.56
C THR A 176 -9.19 -4.61 1.48
N PHE A 177 -8.79 -4.39 0.25
CA PHE A 177 -9.18 -5.22 -0.90
C PHE A 177 -8.20 -6.36 -1.17
N GLY A 178 -6.93 -6.17 -0.82
CA GLY A 178 -5.88 -7.18 -0.96
C GLY A 178 -5.93 -8.24 0.15
N HIS A 179 -5.20 -9.33 -0.06
CA HIS A 179 -4.96 -10.33 0.98
C HIS A 179 -4.04 -9.79 2.07
N TYR A 180 -3.08 -8.98 1.66
CA TYR A 180 -2.19 -8.19 2.51
C TYR A 180 -2.19 -6.75 2.02
N ASN A 181 -2.11 -5.80 2.95
CA ASN A 181 -2.20 -4.39 2.62
C ASN A 181 -1.17 -3.60 3.42
N ALA A 182 -0.52 -2.66 2.76
CA ALA A 182 0.41 -1.74 3.38
C ALA A 182 -0.10 -0.30 3.21
N CYS A 183 0.03 0.50 4.26
CA CYS A 183 -0.39 1.89 4.26
C CYS A 183 0.64 2.76 4.97
N LEU A 184 0.65 4.05 4.70
CA LEU A 184 1.39 5.04 5.47
C LEU A 184 0.41 5.95 6.22
N LEU A 185 0.71 6.22 7.51
CA LEU A 185 -0.11 7.11 8.32
C LEU A 185 0.34 8.56 8.25
N TYR A 186 1.66 8.79 8.16
CA TYR A 186 2.25 10.10 8.35
C TYR A 186 2.29 10.98 7.08
N THR A 187 2.30 10.38 5.90
CA THR A 187 2.42 11.07 4.61
C THR A 187 1.15 10.97 3.75
N SER A 188 0.12 10.32 4.25
CA SER A 188 -1.16 10.27 3.55
C SER A 188 -1.83 11.64 3.55
N PRO A 189 -2.39 12.10 2.41
CA PRO A 189 -3.05 13.39 2.28
C PRO A 189 -4.46 13.41 2.89
N SER A 190 -4.67 12.71 3.95
CA SER A 190 -5.97 12.65 4.64
C SER A 190 -6.25 13.89 5.48
#